data_9791ce11ea6e7886033715bb41705e52
#
_entry.id   9791ce11ea6e7886033715bb41705e52
#
_cell.length_a   1.000
_cell.length_b   1.000
_cell.length_c   1.000
_cell.angle_alpha   90.00
_cell.angle_beta   90.00
_cell.angle_gamma   90.00
#
_symmetry.space_group_name_H-M   'P 1'
#
loop_
_entity.id
_entity.type
_entity.pdbx_description
1 polymer ?
#
loop_
_entity_poly.entity_id
_entity_poly.type
_entity_poly.pdbx_seq_one_letter_code
_entity_poly.pdbx_strand_id
1 'polypeptide(L)'
;TRIMGIINHGISGGFSGKVGPIVGFRWKSNYYIRSRAAKVSNPRTPKQQAQRGKFSTVFSFLKTIKPFIRLGYKEFSQEKSAFNSAMSYMLKKAVNSNGTEITIDFNRALVSMGTLMPVFNGTATLCKGQMLFNWYNNSGIGNAENADMAMLLVYNKDKEIAIYNTEAALRSDGYAELPLPNDWYDDELITYLSFRSVDGNSVANSIRLSVSIMEEITGDTEKREVIALVPSE
;
A
#
# COMPACT_ATOMS: atom_id res chain seq x y z
N THR A 1 -15.15 -13.86 -30.91
CA THR A 1 -15.03 -14.85 -29.84
C THR A 1 -13.63 -15.44 -29.92
N ARG A 2 -12.80 -15.31 -28.85
CA ARG A 2 -11.48 -15.97 -28.81
C ARG A 2 -11.70 -17.38 -28.28
N ILE A 3 -11.40 -18.38 -29.10
CA ILE A 3 -11.44 -19.77 -28.68
C ILE A 3 -10.11 -20.06 -27.95
N MET A 4 -10.20 -20.47 -26.69
CA MET A 4 -9.06 -20.97 -25.91
C MET A 4 -9.24 -22.47 -25.69
N GLY A 5 -8.19 -23.23 -25.91
CA GLY A 5 -8.11 -24.66 -25.59
C GLY A 5 -7.06 -24.93 -24.53
N ILE A 6 -7.26 -25.95 -23.71
CA ILE A 6 -6.29 -26.47 -22.75
C ILE A 6 -5.55 -27.62 -23.40
N ILE A 7 -4.22 -27.65 -23.29
CA ILE A 7 -3.41 -28.78 -23.72
C ILE A 7 -3.07 -29.59 -22.47
N ASN A 8 -3.68 -30.74 -22.29
CA ASN A 8 -3.40 -31.60 -21.16
C ASN A 8 -2.17 -32.49 -21.41
N HIS A 9 -2.09 -33.11 -22.60
CA HIS A 9 -0.95 -33.92 -23.03
C HIS A 9 -0.81 -33.78 -24.54
N GLY A 10 0.08 -32.93 -25.01
CA GLY A 10 0.42 -32.81 -26.43
C GLY A 10 1.60 -33.72 -26.80
N ILE A 11 1.83 -33.97 -28.10
CA ILE A 11 2.91 -34.81 -28.64
C ILE A 11 4.30 -34.33 -28.14
N SER A 12 4.43 -33.03 -27.80
CA SER A 12 5.68 -32.42 -27.31
C SER A 12 5.53 -31.78 -25.93
N GLY A 13 4.44 -32.06 -25.19
CA GLY A 13 4.12 -31.36 -23.94
C GLY A 13 3.62 -29.93 -24.15
N GLY A 14 3.43 -29.21 -23.06
CA GLY A 14 2.98 -27.82 -23.14
C GLY A 14 4.11 -26.89 -23.61
N PHE A 15 3.79 -25.97 -24.52
CA PHE A 15 4.74 -24.98 -25.01
C PHE A 15 4.31 -23.55 -24.62
N SER A 16 5.28 -22.65 -24.60
CA SER A 16 5.06 -21.21 -24.37
C SER A 16 5.69 -20.43 -25.52
N GLY A 17 4.94 -19.46 -26.07
CA GLY A 17 5.40 -18.63 -27.17
C GLY A 17 4.49 -18.64 -28.39
N LYS A 18 4.97 -18.10 -29.51
CA LYS A 18 4.23 -17.98 -30.77
C LYS A 18 4.73 -19.04 -31.75
N VAL A 19 3.81 -19.83 -32.30
CA VAL A 19 4.09 -20.81 -33.34
C VAL A 19 3.07 -20.61 -34.46
N GLY A 20 3.48 -19.98 -35.55
CA GLY A 20 2.59 -19.67 -36.66
C GLY A 20 1.35 -18.87 -36.22
N PRO A 21 0.12 -19.39 -36.51
CA PRO A 21 -1.13 -18.72 -36.16
C PRO A 21 -1.57 -18.94 -34.70
N ILE A 22 -0.83 -19.71 -33.91
CA ILE A 22 -1.17 -20.03 -32.52
C ILE A 22 -0.17 -19.44 -31.53
N VAL A 23 -0.67 -19.19 -30.29
CA VAL A 23 0.14 -18.75 -29.15
C VAL A 23 -0.12 -19.71 -28.01
N GLY A 24 0.94 -20.40 -27.55
CA GLY A 24 0.94 -21.17 -26.31
C GLY A 24 1.34 -20.31 -25.13
N PHE A 25 0.77 -20.55 -23.98
CA PHE A 25 1.17 -19.91 -22.72
C PHE A 25 0.79 -20.79 -21.54
N ARG A 26 1.58 -20.67 -20.48
CA ARG A 26 1.28 -21.32 -19.19
C ARG A 26 0.57 -20.33 -18.29
N TRP A 27 -0.53 -20.77 -17.68
CA TRP A 27 -1.19 -20.02 -16.62
C TRP A 27 -1.51 -20.95 -15.46
N LYS A 28 -0.99 -20.64 -14.30
CA LYS A 28 -0.92 -21.56 -13.16
C LYS A 28 -0.20 -22.87 -13.57
N SER A 29 -0.81 -24.01 -13.32
CA SER A 29 -0.23 -25.33 -13.67
C SER A 29 -0.63 -25.84 -15.07
N ASN A 30 -1.52 -25.12 -15.77
CA ASN A 30 -2.06 -25.57 -17.04
C ASN A 30 -1.44 -24.83 -18.24
N TYR A 31 -1.34 -25.52 -19.36
CA TYR A 31 -0.94 -24.95 -20.64
C TYR A 31 -2.18 -24.65 -21.48
N TYR A 32 -2.19 -23.48 -22.07
CA TYR A 32 -3.27 -22.98 -22.91
C TYR A 32 -2.75 -22.63 -24.28
N ILE A 33 -3.61 -22.82 -25.29
CA ILE A 33 -3.38 -22.33 -26.64
C ILE A 33 -4.51 -21.37 -27.04
N ARG A 34 -4.17 -20.40 -27.84
CA ARG A 34 -5.14 -19.50 -28.47
C ARG A 34 -4.69 -19.11 -29.85
N SER A 35 -5.62 -18.73 -30.71
CA SER A 35 -5.29 -18.14 -32.00
C SER A 35 -4.57 -16.79 -31.81
N ARG A 36 -3.61 -16.52 -32.67
CA ARG A 36 -3.01 -15.19 -32.80
C ARG A 36 -4.01 -14.25 -33.43
N ALA A 37 -4.22 -13.07 -32.86
CA ALA A 37 -5.04 -12.05 -33.49
C ALA A 37 -4.33 -11.53 -34.75
N ALA A 38 -5.01 -11.58 -35.89
CA ALA A 38 -4.48 -11.06 -37.16
C ALA A 38 -4.24 -9.54 -37.09
N LYS A 39 -5.15 -8.81 -36.43
CA LYS A 39 -5.03 -7.37 -36.16
C LYS A 39 -5.43 -7.08 -34.72
N VAL A 40 -4.59 -6.36 -34.02
CA VAL A 40 -4.90 -5.87 -32.67
C VAL A 40 -5.44 -4.45 -32.81
N SER A 41 -6.75 -4.29 -32.59
CA SER A 41 -7.35 -2.97 -32.48
C SER A 41 -7.07 -2.41 -31.08
N ASN A 42 -6.64 -1.17 -31.03
CA ASN A 42 -6.50 -0.42 -29.77
C ASN A 42 -7.46 0.79 -29.78
N PRO A 43 -8.77 0.55 -29.67
CA PRO A 43 -9.72 1.63 -29.67
C PRO A 43 -9.50 2.49 -28.42
N ARG A 44 -9.49 3.82 -28.62
CA ARG A 44 -9.35 4.79 -27.55
C ARG A 44 -10.74 5.32 -27.13
N THR A 45 -11.64 4.41 -26.75
CA THR A 45 -12.95 4.86 -26.27
C THR A 45 -12.81 5.60 -24.95
N PRO A 46 -13.70 6.56 -24.63
CA PRO A 46 -13.64 7.31 -23.37
C PRO A 46 -13.60 6.39 -22.13
N LYS A 47 -14.38 5.30 -22.13
CA LYS A 47 -14.37 4.31 -21.04
C LYS A 47 -13.01 3.61 -20.87
N GLN A 48 -12.33 3.29 -21.99
CA GLN A 48 -11.01 2.67 -21.94
C GLN A 48 -9.94 3.66 -21.50
N GLN A 49 -10.04 4.92 -21.93
CA GLN A 49 -9.12 5.97 -21.49
C GLN A 49 -9.26 6.22 -19.99
N ALA A 50 -10.50 6.34 -19.47
CA ALA A 50 -10.76 6.47 -18.04
C ALA A 50 -10.19 5.28 -17.24
N GLN A 51 -10.40 4.04 -17.72
CA GLN A 51 -9.86 2.86 -17.02
C GLN A 51 -8.32 2.82 -17.05
N ARG A 52 -7.69 3.23 -18.14
CA ARG A 52 -6.22 3.36 -18.23
C ARG A 52 -5.69 4.43 -17.30
N GLY A 53 -6.38 5.58 -17.21
CA GLY A 53 -6.05 6.64 -16.26
C GLY A 53 -6.07 6.13 -14.82
N LYS A 54 -7.17 5.48 -14.41
CA LYS A 54 -7.27 4.87 -13.06
C LYS A 54 -6.12 3.91 -12.77
N PHE A 55 -5.81 3.04 -13.73
CA PHE A 55 -4.72 2.11 -13.58
C PHE A 55 -3.37 2.82 -13.46
N SER A 56 -3.10 3.82 -14.30
CA SER A 56 -1.85 4.58 -14.28
C SER A 56 -1.64 5.31 -12.96
N THR A 57 -2.66 6.01 -12.45
CA THR A 57 -2.60 6.75 -11.17
C THR A 57 -2.29 5.83 -10.00
N VAL A 58 -3.02 4.70 -9.87
CA VAL A 58 -2.75 3.73 -8.80
C VAL A 58 -1.39 3.07 -8.97
N PHE A 59 -1.01 2.73 -10.20
CA PHE A 59 0.27 2.09 -10.48
C PHE A 59 1.46 2.99 -10.11
N SER A 60 1.40 4.29 -10.44
CA SER A 60 2.45 5.26 -10.07
C SER A 60 2.63 5.30 -8.55
N PHE A 61 1.56 5.45 -7.78
CA PHE A 61 1.62 5.42 -6.32
C PHE A 61 2.20 4.11 -5.78
N LEU A 62 1.64 2.95 -6.15
CA LEU A 62 2.09 1.67 -5.62
C LEU A 62 3.52 1.31 -6.05
N LYS A 63 4.00 1.85 -7.17
CA LYS A 63 5.37 1.64 -7.64
C LYS A 63 6.39 2.24 -6.66
N THR A 64 6.11 3.41 -6.07
CA THR A 64 7.01 4.09 -5.11
C THR A 64 7.19 3.30 -3.83
N ILE A 65 6.15 2.54 -3.42
CA ILE A 65 6.11 1.77 -2.18
C ILE A 65 6.13 0.25 -2.40
N LYS A 66 6.62 -0.20 -3.55
CA LYS A 66 6.57 -1.61 -3.94
C LYS A 66 7.19 -2.59 -2.92
N PRO A 67 8.34 -2.32 -2.27
CA PRO A 67 8.86 -3.20 -1.22
C PRO A 67 7.94 -3.28 0.00
N PHE A 68 7.36 -2.16 0.42
CA PHE A 68 6.37 -2.11 1.51
C PHE A 68 5.13 -2.97 1.18
N ILE A 69 4.59 -2.84 -0.04
CA ILE A 69 3.43 -3.63 -0.51
C ILE A 69 3.71 -5.13 -0.51
N ARG A 70 4.95 -5.56 -0.82
CA ARG A 70 5.31 -6.98 -0.80
C ARG A 70 5.12 -7.62 0.57
N LEU A 71 5.41 -6.88 1.63
CA LEU A 71 5.18 -7.29 3.01
C LEU A 71 3.71 -7.06 3.40
N GLY A 72 3.19 -5.87 3.16
CA GLY A 72 1.85 -5.46 3.57
C GLY A 72 0.69 -6.26 2.95
N TYR A 73 0.91 -6.96 1.84
CA TYR A 73 -0.09 -7.82 1.19
C TYR A 73 0.37 -9.28 1.09
N LYS A 74 1.28 -9.72 1.97
CA LYS A 74 1.84 -11.08 1.93
C LYS A 74 0.76 -12.15 2.06
N GLU A 75 -0.20 -11.97 2.96
CA GLU A 75 -1.30 -12.92 3.17
C GLU A 75 -2.16 -13.12 1.91
N PHE A 76 -2.25 -12.13 1.03
CA PHE A 76 -3.03 -12.16 -0.21
C PHE A 76 -2.20 -12.48 -1.45
N SER A 77 -0.99 -13.03 -1.27
CA SER A 77 -0.07 -13.33 -2.38
C SER A 77 -0.14 -14.77 -2.91
N GLN A 78 -1.01 -15.61 -2.38
CA GLN A 78 -1.11 -17.03 -2.78
C GLN A 78 -1.56 -17.22 -4.23
N GLU A 79 -2.59 -16.51 -4.67
CA GLU A 79 -3.12 -16.62 -6.05
C GLU A 79 -2.61 -15.52 -6.99
N LYS A 80 -2.30 -14.35 -6.44
CA LYS A 80 -1.83 -13.16 -7.16
C LYS A 80 -0.60 -12.62 -6.45
N SER A 81 0.25 -11.86 -7.15
CA SER A 81 1.30 -11.16 -6.43
C SER A 81 0.71 -10.14 -5.45
N ALA A 82 1.41 -9.88 -4.34
CA ALA A 82 1.04 -8.85 -3.37
C ALA A 82 0.72 -7.51 -4.04
N PHE A 83 1.54 -7.11 -5.01
CA PHE A 83 1.32 -5.90 -5.81
C PHE A 83 0.01 -5.92 -6.59
N ASN A 84 -0.34 -7.05 -7.24
CA ASN A 84 -1.60 -7.17 -7.97
C ASN A 84 -2.81 -7.19 -7.03
N SER A 85 -2.66 -7.71 -5.82
CA SER A 85 -3.71 -7.68 -4.79
C SER A 85 -3.96 -6.25 -4.32
N ALA A 86 -2.89 -5.48 -4.03
CA ALA A 86 -2.98 -4.06 -3.70
C ALA A 86 -3.61 -3.25 -4.85
N MET A 87 -3.16 -3.45 -6.11
CA MET A 87 -3.76 -2.83 -7.29
C MET A 87 -5.27 -3.10 -7.38
N SER A 88 -5.67 -4.36 -7.19
CA SER A 88 -7.09 -4.74 -7.24
C SER A 88 -7.92 -4.07 -6.15
N TYR A 89 -7.38 -3.97 -4.94
CA TYR A 89 -8.04 -3.27 -3.83
C TYR A 89 -8.18 -1.77 -4.11
N MET A 90 -7.08 -1.11 -4.45
CA MET A 90 -7.03 0.33 -4.72
C MET A 90 -8.00 0.75 -5.83
N LEU A 91 -7.98 0.04 -6.97
CA LEU A 91 -8.88 0.32 -8.11
C LEU A 91 -10.36 0.18 -7.76
N LYS A 92 -10.70 -0.69 -6.81
CA LYS A 92 -12.10 -0.93 -6.40
C LYS A 92 -12.58 -0.01 -5.29
N LYS A 93 -11.69 0.41 -4.38
CA LYS A 93 -12.07 1.03 -3.12
C LYS A 93 -11.52 2.44 -2.91
N ALA A 94 -10.38 2.78 -3.50
CA ALA A 94 -9.64 3.99 -3.19
C ALA A 94 -9.45 4.94 -4.38
N VAL A 95 -10.10 4.70 -5.52
CA VAL A 95 -10.04 5.61 -6.68
C VAL A 95 -11.34 6.38 -6.79
N ASN A 96 -11.24 7.69 -6.74
CA ASN A 96 -12.31 8.61 -7.10
C ASN A 96 -12.15 9.04 -8.57
N SER A 97 -13.27 9.17 -9.27
CA SER A 97 -13.31 9.59 -10.67
C SER A 97 -14.47 10.56 -10.84
N ASN A 98 -14.16 11.83 -10.83
CA ASN A 98 -15.12 12.91 -11.06
C ASN A 98 -14.86 13.51 -12.45
N GLY A 99 -15.64 13.03 -13.44
CA GLY A 99 -15.46 13.47 -14.83
C GLY A 99 -14.11 13.03 -15.40
N THR A 100 -13.24 13.99 -15.68
CA THR A 100 -11.92 13.78 -16.27
C THR A 100 -10.80 13.59 -15.24
N GLU A 101 -11.02 14.02 -13.99
CA GLU A 101 -10.01 13.93 -12.95
C GLU A 101 -10.09 12.59 -12.21
N ILE A 102 -8.94 11.97 -12.06
CA ILE A 102 -8.76 10.67 -11.39
C ILE A 102 -7.79 10.87 -10.23
N THR A 103 -8.29 10.69 -9.01
CA THR A 103 -7.51 10.88 -7.79
C THR A 103 -7.58 9.64 -6.89
N ILE A 104 -6.57 9.48 -6.03
CA ILE A 104 -6.56 8.47 -4.98
C ILE A 104 -7.18 9.07 -3.72
N ASP A 105 -8.17 8.38 -3.19
CA ASP A 105 -8.68 8.64 -1.85
C ASP A 105 -7.78 7.93 -0.82
N PHE A 106 -6.86 8.67 -0.27
CA PHE A 106 -5.89 8.16 0.69
C PHE A 106 -6.52 7.70 2.02
N ASN A 107 -7.73 8.16 2.36
CA ASN A 107 -8.46 7.67 3.54
C ASN A 107 -8.97 6.24 3.35
N ARG A 108 -9.27 5.85 2.11
CA ARG A 108 -9.75 4.53 1.74
C ARG A 108 -8.65 3.62 1.21
N ALA A 109 -7.47 4.19 0.96
CA ALA A 109 -6.31 3.44 0.50
C ALA A 109 -5.75 2.59 1.64
N LEU A 110 -5.40 1.34 1.34
CA LEU A 110 -4.65 0.48 2.24
C LEU A 110 -3.29 0.17 1.61
N VAL A 111 -2.24 0.38 2.37
CA VAL A 111 -0.86 0.02 1.99
C VAL A 111 -0.43 -1.33 2.59
N SER A 112 -1.19 -1.80 3.58
CA SER A 112 -1.15 -3.19 4.06
C SER A 112 -2.55 -3.68 4.37
N MET A 113 -2.77 -4.98 4.20
CA MET A 113 -4.04 -5.65 4.44
C MET A 113 -3.79 -7.07 4.95
N GLY A 114 -4.42 -7.42 6.07
CA GLY A 114 -4.29 -8.74 6.67
C GLY A 114 -5.15 -8.92 7.90
N THR A 115 -4.85 -9.95 8.66
CA THR A 115 -5.66 -10.44 9.78
C THR A 115 -5.12 -10.07 11.15
N LEU A 116 -3.91 -9.49 11.22
CA LEU A 116 -3.32 -9.05 12.48
C LEU A 116 -4.12 -7.87 13.08
N MET A 117 -4.19 -7.79 14.41
CA MET A 117 -4.85 -6.69 15.11
C MET A 117 -4.29 -5.34 14.67
N PRO A 118 -5.15 -4.37 14.28
CA PRO A 118 -4.70 -3.08 13.79
C PRO A 118 -4.13 -2.18 14.89
N VAL A 119 -3.64 -1.02 14.48
CA VAL A 119 -3.18 0.06 15.35
C VAL A 119 -4.35 0.66 16.12
N PHE A 120 -4.14 0.96 17.42
CA PHE A 120 -5.09 1.72 18.23
C PHE A 120 -4.51 3.09 18.57
N ASN A 121 -5.32 4.13 18.49
CA ASN A 121 -4.99 5.51 18.85
C ASN A 121 -3.65 5.99 18.27
N GLY A 122 -3.45 5.72 16.96
CA GLY A 122 -2.25 6.18 16.27
C GLY A 122 -2.27 7.67 16.00
N THR A 123 -1.14 8.33 16.16
CA THR A 123 -0.92 9.74 15.80
C THR A 123 0.39 9.89 15.01
N ALA A 124 0.46 10.93 14.18
CA ALA A 124 1.67 11.29 13.45
C ALA A 124 1.95 12.77 13.63
N THR A 125 3.16 13.11 14.04
CA THR A 125 3.58 14.50 14.28
C THR A 125 4.83 14.80 13.46
N LEU A 126 4.75 15.81 12.60
CA LEU A 126 5.87 16.29 11.81
C LEU A 126 6.74 17.21 12.67
N CYS A 127 7.98 16.80 12.83
CA CYS A 127 9.04 17.60 13.43
C CYS A 127 10.08 17.92 12.35
N LYS A 128 10.95 18.89 12.61
CA LYS A 128 12.02 19.23 11.68
C LYS A 128 12.92 18.02 11.41
N GLY A 129 12.91 17.54 10.17
CA GLY A 129 13.73 16.42 9.74
C GLY A 129 13.22 15.03 10.08
N GLN A 130 12.04 14.88 10.69
CA GLN A 130 11.47 13.56 11.00
C GLN A 130 9.97 13.58 11.21
N MET A 131 9.34 12.40 11.05
CA MET A 131 7.96 12.14 11.44
C MET A 131 7.94 11.24 12.67
N LEU A 132 7.30 11.71 13.75
CA LEU A 132 7.07 10.94 14.96
C LEU A 132 5.74 10.22 14.85
N PHE A 133 5.76 8.92 15.08
CA PHE A 133 4.55 8.07 15.15
C PHE A 133 4.38 7.61 16.59
N ASN A 134 3.17 7.75 17.13
CA ASN A 134 2.82 7.21 18.43
C ASN A 134 1.58 6.33 18.28
N TRP A 135 1.45 5.33 19.13
CA TRP A 135 0.29 4.43 19.18
C TRP A 135 0.09 3.87 20.58
N TYR A 136 -1.11 3.43 20.84
CA TYR A 136 -1.41 2.70 22.09
C TYR A 136 -0.95 1.25 21.96
N ASN A 137 -0.20 0.76 22.94
CA ASN A 137 0.18 -0.65 22.99
C ASN A 137 -1.05 -1.50 23.32
N ASN A 138 -1.60 -2.18 22.33
CA ASN A 138 -2.73 -3.07 22.42
C ASN A 138 -2.32 -4.56 22.38
N SER A 139 -1.10 -4.89 22.76
CA SER A 139 -0.62 -6.27 22.87
C SER A 139 -1.49 -7.08 23.86
N GLY A 140 -1.71 -8.34 23.53
CA GLY A 140 -2.62 -9.20 24.28
C GLY A 140 -4.10 -9.05 23.89
N ILE A 141 -4.45 -8.12 23.01
CA ILE A 141 -5.80 -8.01 22.46
C ILE A 141 -5.86 -8.76 21.13
N GLY A 142 -6.73 -9.76 21.04
CA GLY A 142 -6.84 -10.61 19.85
C GLY A 142 -5.53 -11.35 19.56
N ASN A 143 -4.96 -11.12 18.38
CA ASN A 143 -3.68 -11.71 17.96
C ASN A 143 -2.52 -10.71 17.95
N ALA A 144 -2.64 -9.60 18.70
CA ALA A 144 -1.56 -8.61 18.84
C ALA A 144 -0.53 -9.10 19.86
N GLU A 145 0.73 -9.08 19.49
CA GLU A 145 1.86 -9.45 20.35
C GLU A 145 2.79 -8.25 20.59
N ASN A 146 3.48 -8.25 21.75
CA ASN A 146 4.45 -7.22 22.10
C ASN A 146 5.54 -7.04 21.04
N ALA A 147 5.95 -8.15 20.46
CA ALA A 147 7.06 -8.22 19.50
C ALA A 147 6.64 -7.97 18.03
N ASP A 148 5.37 -7.64 17.78
CA ASP A 148 4.95 -7.23 16.43
C ASP A 148 5.71 -5.97 16.00
N MET A 149 6.13 -5.95 14.75
CA MET A 149 6.96 -4.87 14.19
C MET A 149 6.08 -3.78 13.57
N ALA A 150 6.32 -2.53 13.97
CA ALA A 150 5.70 -1.36 13.37
C ALA A 150 6.26 -1.11 11.96
N MET A 151 5.36 -0.91 11.02
CA MET A 151 5.63 -0.56 9.63
C MET A 151 5.15 0.87 9.38
N LEU A 152 6.06 1.78 9.13
CA LEU A 152 5.81 3.20 8.93
C LEU A 152 5.97 3.57 7.47
N LEU A 153 5.10 4.46 6.98
CA LEU A 153 5.20 5.00 5.63
C LEU A 153 4.75 6.46 5.62
N VAL A 154 5.57 7.30 4.99
CA VAL A 154 5.24 8.69 4.65
C VAL A 154 5.36 8.84 3.14
N TYR A 155 4.28 9.23 2.49
CA TYR A 155 4.22 9.55 1.08
C TYR A 155 4.09 11.05 0.90
N ASN A 156 5.02 11.64 0.19
CA ASN A 156 4.99 13.03 -0.22
C ASN A 156 4.19 13.11 -1.52
N LYS A 157 3.03 13.77 -1.45
CA LYS A 157 2.09 13.85 -2.57
C LYS A 157 2.60 14.81 -3.66
N ASP A 158 3.28 15.88 -3.26
CA ASP A 158 3.76 16.91 -4.18
C ASP A 158 4.96 16.41 -5.01
N LYS A 159 5.84 15.63 -4.39
CA LYS A 159 7.02 15.05 -5.02
C LYS A 159 6.80 13.64 -5.59
N GLU A 160 5.65 13.03 -5.31
CA GLU A 160 5.30 11.64 -5.70
C GLU A 160 6.35 10.59 -5.26
N ILE A 161 6.95 10.77 -4.08
CA ILE A 161 7.93 9.84 -3.51
C ILE A 161 7.53 9.42 -2.11
N ALA A 162 8.05 8.28 -1.64
CA ALA A 162 7.74 7.75 -0.32
C ALA A 162 9.01 7.36 0.44
N ILE A 163 8.98 7.58 1.74
CA ILE A 163 9.95 7.04 2.70
C ILE A 163 9.21 6.11 3.65
N TYR A 164 9.79 4.97 3.93
CA TYR A 164 9.18 3.98 4.79
C TYR A 164 10.22 3.17 5.56
N ASN A 165 9.80 2.64 6.71
CA ASN A 165 10.53 1.63 7.46
C ASN A 165 9.56 0.49 7.80
N THR A 166 9.94 -0.74 7.50
CA THR A 166 9.11 -1.94 7.73
C THR A 166 9.44 -2.65 9.03
N GLU A 167 10.42 -2.15 9.78
CA GLU A 167 10.92 -2.68 11.04
C GLU A 167 11.34 -1.54 11.96
N ALA A 168 10.42 -0.58 12.17
CA ALA A 168 10.74 0.67 12.83
C ALA A 168 10.88 0.53 14.35
N ALA A 169 9.99 -0.21 14.99
CA ALA A 169 9.93 -0.43 16.44
C ALA A 169 9.03 -1.62 16.76
N LEU A 170 9.06 -2.08 18.00
CA LEU A 170 8.12 -3.08 18.50
C LEU A 170 6.76 -2.42 18.81
N ARG A 171 5.68 -3.19 18.72
CA ARG A 171 4.36 -2.73 19.16
C ARG A 171 4.37 -2.24 20.61
N SER A 172 5.13 -2.93 21.48
CA SER A 172 5.30 -2.60 22.90
C SER A 172 5.93 -1.22 23.13
N ASP A 173 6.73 -0.72 22.20
CA ASP A 173 7.46 0.53 22.39
C ASP A 173 6.55 1.76 22.37
N GLY A 174 5.40 1.66 21.67
CA GLY A 174 4.38 2.71 21.62
C GLY A 174 4.72 3.91 20.76
N TYR A 175 5.96 4.00 20.24
CA TYR A 175 6.41 5.09 19.39
C TYR A 175 7.51 4.66 18.43
N ALA A 176 7.68 5.42 17.35
CA ALA A 176 8.82 5.31 16.45
C ALA A 176 9.04 6.60 15.66
N GLU A 177 10.24 6.77 15.17
CA GLU A 177 10.65 7.91 14.36
C GLU A 177 10.99 7.47 12.94
N LEU A 178 10.62 8.29 11.97
CA LEU A 178 11.01 8.11 10.58
C LEU A 178 11.71 9.38 10.09
N PRO A 179 13.02 9.34 9.83
CA PRO A 179 13.76 10.48 9.30
C PRO A 179 13.19 10.90 7.94
N LEU A 180 12.99 12.22 7.77
CA LEU A 180 12.50 12.83 6.54
C LEU A 180 13.46 13.93 6.08
N PRO A 181 13.56 14.18 4.76
CA PRO A 181 14.28 15.35 4.26
C PRO A 181 13.65 16.66 4.75
N ASN A 182 14.48 17.64 5.07
CA ASN A 182 14.00 18.93 5.57
C ASN A 182 13.11 19.69 4.57
N ASP A 183 13.29 19.43 3.28
CA ASP A 183 12.51 20.02 2.19
C ASP A 183 11.10 19.42 2.03
N TRP A 184 10.69 18.53 2.95
CA TRP A 184 9.34 17.96 3.00
C TRP A 184 8.43 18.67 4.01
N TYR A 185 8.93 19.63 4.76
CA TYR A 185 8.22 20.23 5.88
C TYR A 185 6.92 20.94 5.44
N ASP A 186 6.95 21.59 4.29
CA ASP A 186 5.82 22.36 3.74
C ASP A 186 4.97 21.57 2.74
N ASP A 187 5.35 20.33 2.45
CA ASP A 187 4.67 19.50 1.45
C ASP A 187 3.43 18.77 2.04
N GLU A 188 2.50 18.36 1.18
CA GLU A 188 1.36 17.53 1.59
C GLU A 188 1.82 16.08 1.85
N LEU A 189 1.88 15.70 3.13
CA LEU A 189 2.34 14.38 3.56
C LEU A 189 1.17 13.46 3.92
N ILE A 190 1.21 12.25 3.41
CA ILE A 190 0.27 11.17 3.69
C ILE A 190 0.98 10.09 4.50
N THR A 191 0.52 9.83 5.71
CA THR A 191 1.14 8.89 6.63
C THR A 191 0.31 7.64 6.84
N TYR A 192 1.00 6.50 6.91
CA TYR A 192 0.38 5.21 7.26
C TYR A 192 1.20 4.50 8.30
N LEU A 193 0.48 3.86 9.23
CA LEU A 193 1.03 2.99 10.26
C LEU A 193 0.35 1.64 10.18
N SER A 194 1.11 0.58 10.33
CA SER A 194 0.65 -0.80 10.36
C SER A 194 1.56 -1.65 11.22
N PHE A 195 1.17 -2.91 11.47
CA PHE A 195 2.00 -3.89 12.15
C PHE A 195 2.14 -5.16 11.31
N ARG A 196 3.25 -5.84 11.51
CA ARG A 196 3.46 -7.21 11.05
C ARG A 196 3.90 -8.10 12.21
N SER A 197 3.49 -9.36 12.19
CA SER A 197 3.93 -10.36 13.16
C SER A 197 5.43 -10.64 13.04
N VAL A 198 6.05 -11.08 14.13
CA VAL A 198 7.49 -11.43 14.18
C VAL A 198 7.87 -12.45 13.12
N ASP A 199 7.04 -13.48 12.91
CA ASP A 199 7.24 -14.51 11.89
C ASP A 199 7.02 -13.96 10.45
N GLY A 200 6.54 -12.73 10.33
CA GLY A 200 6.24 -12.07 9.09
C GLY A 200 5.12 -12.71 8.27
N ASN A 201 4.30 -13.57 8.87
CA ASN A 201 3.22 -14.28 8.17
C ASN A 201 1.92 -13.50 8.19
N SER A 202 1.66 -12.72 9.24
CA SER A 202 0.47 -11.89 9.40
C SER A 202 0.80 -10.41 9.40
N VAL A 203 -0.08 -9.61 8.82
CA VAL A 203 0.02 -8.14 8.81
C VAL A 203 -1.31 -7.53 9.22
N ALA A 204 -1.25 -6.33 9.78
CA ALA A 204 -2.44 -5.55 10.10
C ALA A 204 -2.92 -4.75 8.89
N ASN A 205 -4.19 -4.36 8.91
CA ASN A 205 -4.66 -3.31 8.01
C ASN A 205 -3.97 -1.99 8.36
N SER A 206 -3.42 -1.30 7.37
CA SER A 206 -2.84 0.02 7.59
C SER A 206 -3.90 1.04 7.94
N ILE A 207 -3.57 1.96 8.83
CA ILE A 207 -4.37 3.14 9.10
C ILE A 207 -3.67 4.38 8.57
N ARG A 208 -4.44 5.30 7.98
CA ARG A 208 -3.98 6.64 7.69
C ARG A 208 -4.06 7.46 8.96
N LEU A 209 -2.98 8.21 9.25
CA LEU A 209 -2.92 9.14 10.37
C LEU A 209 -2.99 10.58 9.84
N SER A 210 -3.66 11.44 10.58
CA SER A 210 -3.59 12.89 10.33
C SER A 210 -2.25 13.40 10.84
N VAL A 211 -1.59 14.23 10.04
CA VAL A 211 -0.31 14.84 10.42
C VAL A 211 -0.59 16.12 11.21
N SER A 212 -0.04 16.20 12.43
CA SER A 212 0.09 17.43 13.20
C SER A 212 1.51 17.96 13.03
N ILE A 213 1.68 19.29 13.03
CA ILE A 213 3.00 19.94 12.94
C ILE A 213 3.38 20.41 14.35
N MET A 214 4.57 20.04 14.78
CA MET A 214 5.16 20.59 16.02
C MET A 214 5.94 21.85 15.64
N GLU A 215 5.39 23.02 15.99
CA GLU A 215 6.12 24.28 15.91
C GLU A 215 7.16 24.32 17.04
N GLU A 216 8.42 24.53 16.71
CA GLU A 216 9.43 24.86 17.72
C GLU A 216 9.04 26.22 18.34
N ILE A 217 8.63 26.22 19.59
CA ILE A 217 8.49 27.44 20.35
C ILE A 217 9.92 27.97 20.57
N THR A 218 10.39 28.81 19.66
CA THR A 218 11.59 29.62 19.87
C THR A 218 11.27 30.72 20.85
N GLY A 219 11.46 30.47 22.14
CA GLY A 219 11.23 31.47 23.18
C GLY A 219 11.65 30.92 24.54
N ASP A 220 12.65 31.54 25.07
CA ASP A 220 13.21 31.36 26.41
C ASP A 220 12.14 31.10 27.50
N THR A 221 12.48 30.17 28.38
CA THR A 221 12.02 30.05 29.77
C THR A 221 10.62 29.51 30.05
N GLU A 222 10.65 28.42 30.80
CA GLU A 222 9.68 27.80 31.69
C GLU A 222 9.01 26.53 31.19
N LYS A 223 9.43 25.44 31.86
CA LYS A 223 8.72 24.17 31.97
C LYS A 223 7.25 24.43 32.30
N ARG A 224 6.35 24.17 31.36
CA ARG A 224 4.94 23.99 31.65
C ARG A 224 4.50 22.62 31.18
N GLU A 225 4.04 21.84 32.14
CA GLU A 225 3.39 20.55 31.96
C GLU A 225 2.27 20.66 30.91
N VAL A 226 2.32 19.75 29.93
CA VAL A 226 1.22 19.57 29.00
C VAL A 226 0.10 18.82 29.73
N ILE A 227 -0.90 19.58 30.18
CA ILE A 227 -2.15 19.01 30.67
C ILE A 227 -2.92 18.53 29.43
N ALA A 228 -3.05 17.22 29.32
CA ALA A 228 -3.94 16.59 28.36
C ALA A 228 -5.39 16.98 28.68
N LEU A 229 -6.03 17.77 27.83
CA LEU A 229 -7.47 17.99 27.86
C LEU A 229 -8.16 16.71 27.34
N VAL A 230 -8.68 15.93 28.25
CA VAL A 230 -9.65 14.89 27.98
C VAL A 230 -11.01 15.59 27.75
N PRO A 231 -11.71 15.40 26.64
CA PRO A 231 -13.10 15.81 26.54
C PRO A 231 -13.94 14.87 27.37
N SER A 232 -14.61 15.38 28.36
CA SER A 232 -15.68 14.73 29.12
C SER A 232 -16.99 14.79 28.35
N GLU A 233 -17.75 13.65 28.40
CA GLU A 233 -19.10 13.34 27.99
C GLU A 233 -19.36 13.08 26.51
#